data_c9a34ce7bd834b5b5f36a9c53b8e352f
#
_entry.id   c9a34ce7bd834b5b5f36a9c53b8e352f
#
_cell.length_a   1.000
_cell.length_b   1.000
_cell.length_c   1.000
_cell.angle_alpha   90.00
_cell.angle_beta   90.00
_cell.angle_gamma   90.00
#
_symmetry.space_group_name_H-M   'P 1'
#
loop_
_entity.id
_entity.type
_entity.pdbx_description
1 polymer ?
#
loop_
_entity_poly.entity_id
_entity_poly.type
_entity_poly.pdbx_seq_one_letter_code
_entity_poly.pdbx_strand_id
1 'polypeptide(L)'
;MDIRNTAHGYHGRIDAAEVQEDGALRIVEYKATPLRRSTETTPAMRRQLALQAIALEEMGHRISGTDVFFTTHNRRVPVELTDDERREALVEVSETRDVLERLEPPPALADDPRCTGCSHVSLCLPDERKEEETTRRISVRDPDGQVLHLATYGSYASLRSGRVRVTHKGEELTTIPIERVQAVVVHGNVDLTSGLLRELLWRRVPVAWCSSSGRLVGFATSTSSPNGAARVAQHVASAEGRIELVREFLGAKIHNQATLLRRHGEVPETVSRLRALSRSVAGVERVQDAFGIEGAAASAYFHGFRTMWSNSAQQVVADFPGRVGRGATDRLNVCLNYVYALLTGDATRAIVACGLDPHAGFLHSSNRNKPALALDLMEEFRPVVADSVVLGAINNGEVRLEGFTDLRGSMRLGDSARKALIAAYERRMNTEFTHPVFGYRVTWRRALEVQARMVLGVLDGSQSRYVGIRVR
;
A
#
# COMPACT_ATOMS: atom_id res chain seq x y z
N MET A 1 16.28 -9.42 -28.79
CA MET A 1 17.68 -9.91 -28.75
C MET A 1 18.31 -9.36 -27.47
N ASP A 2 18.94 -10.24 -26.67
CA ASP A 2 19.65 -9.78 -25.47
C ASP A 2 21.03 -9.25 -25.88
N ILE A 3 21.42 -8.13 -25.30
CA ILE A 3 22.70 -7.47 -25.54
C ILE A 3 23.47 -7.31 -24.21
N ARG A 4 24.78 -7.33 -24.32
CA ARG A 4 25.66 -7.13 -23.17
C ARG A 4 26.85 -6.27 -23.58
N ASN A 5 27.15 -5.26 -22.78
CA ASN A 5 28.39 -4.50 -22.88
C ASN A 5 29.26 -4.83 -21.66
N THR A 6 30.38 -5.54 -21.89
CA THR A 6 31.27 -6.00 -20.81
C THR A 6 32.25 -4.90 -20.39
N ALA A 7 32.63 -4.02 -21.31
CA ALA A 7 33.55 -2.92 -21.03
C ALA A 7 32.96 -1.91 -20.04
N HIS A 8 31.65 -1.63 -20.16
CA HIS A 8 30.96 -0.67 -19.29
C HIS A 8 30.01 -1.34 -18.28
N GLY A 9 29.89 -2.68 -18.32
CA GLY A 9 29.18 -3.49 -17.30
C GLY A 9 27.67 -3.31 -17.27
N TYR A 10 27.02 -3.16 -18.43
CA TYR A 10 25.56 -3.15 -18.53
C TYR A 10 25.04 -4.21 -19.51
N HIS A 11 23.79 -4.55 -19.37
CA HIS A 11 23.06 -5.45 -20.25
C HIS A 11 21.66 -4.92 -20.52
N GLY A 12 21.06 -5.36 -21.59
CA GLY A 12 19.73 -4.95 -21.99
C GLY A 12 19.11 -5.87 -23.03
N ARG A 13 17.99 -5.43 -23.55
CA ARG A 13 17.25 -6.13 -24.59
C ARG A 13 16.88 -5.17 -25.71
N ILE A 14 17.03 -5.59 -26.93
CA ILE A 14 16.58 -4.88 -28.13
C ILE A 14 15.24 -5.47 -28.56
N ASP A 15 14.27 -4.62 -28.88
CA ASP A 15 12.96 -5.07 -29.36
C ASP A 15 13.08 -5.72 -30.74
N ALA A 16 13.74 -5.04 -31.67
CA ALA A 16 14.02 -5.57 -32.98
C ALA A 16 15.35 -5.04 -33.57
N ALA A 17 16.05 -5.89 -34.35
CA ALA A 17 17.19 -5.50 -35.17
C ALA A 17 16.95 -6.03 -36.58
N GLU A 18 16.97 -5.14 -37.55
CA GLU A 18 16.79 -5.47 -38.96
C GLU A 18 18.17 -5.63 -39.63
N VAL A 19 18.39 -6.75 -40.27
CA VAL A 19 19.61 -7.00 -41.01
C VAL A 19 19.50 -6.34 -42.40
N GLN A 20 20.43 -5.46 -42.71
CA GLN A 20 20.51 -4.76 -44.00
C GLN A 20 21.22 -5.65 -45.04
N GLU A 21 21.12 -5.30 -46.35
CA GLU A 21 21.73 -6.05 -47.44
C GLU A 21 23.25 -6.21 -47.31
N ASP A 22 23.91 -5.21 -46.68
CA ASP A 22 25.36 -5.19 -46.43
C ASP A 22 25.75 -5.87 -45.10
N GLY A 23 24.80 -6.53 -44.41
CA GLY A 23 24.99 -7.23 -43.15
C GLY A 23 25.04 -6.32 -41.93
N ALA A 24 24.87 -5.01 -42.06
CA ALA A 24 24.77 -4.09 -40.92
C ALA A 24 23.38 -4.20 -40.25
N LEU A 25 23.33 -3.89 -38.95
CA LEU A 25 22.09 -3.93 -38.20
C LEU A 25 21.47 -2.54 -38.11
N ARG A 26 20.16 -2.47 -38.24
CA ARG A 26 19.34 -1.30 -37.94
C ARG A 26 18.49 -1.60 -36.73
N ILE A 27 18.67 -0.84 -35.65
CA ILE A 27 17.96 -1.02 -34.40
C ILE A 27 16.57 -0.38 -34.50
N VAL A 28 15.52 -1.09 -34.08
CA VAL A 28 14.16 -0.56 -34.02
C VAL A 28 13.61 -0.77 -32.63
N GLU A 29 13.35 0.31 -31.92
CA GLU A 29 12.75 0.33 -30.58
C GLU A 29 11.26 0.63 -30.67
N TYR A 30 10.41 -0.23 -30.11
CA TYR A 30 8.96 -0.07 -30.13
C TYR A 30 8.46 0.70 -28.93
N LYS A 31 7.70 1.77 -29.16
CA LYS A 31 7.11 2.60 -28.08
C LYS A 31 5.60 2.74 -28.25
N ALA A 32 4.87 2.39 -27.20
CA ALA A 32 3.44 2.71 -27.10
C ALA A 32 3.29 4.07 -26.41
N THR A 33 2.83 5.07 -27.17
CA THR A 33 2.56 6.42 -26.62
C THR A 33 1.07 6.76 -26.75
N PRO A 34 0.50 7.52 -25.80
CA PRO A 34 -0.89 7.98 -25.93
C PRO A 34 -1.12 8.76 -27.21
N LEU A 35 -2.27 8.57 -27.86
CA LEU A 35 -2.64 9.26 -29.13
C LEU A 35 -2.52 10.77 -29.11
N ARG A 36 -2.58 11.40 -27.92
CA ARG A 36 -2.46 12.86 -27.74
C ARG A 36 -1.03 13.37 -27.56
N ARG A 37 -0.01 12.48 -27.54
CA ARG A 37 1.39 12.89 -27.44
C ARG A 37 2.05 12.89 -28.82
N SER A 38 3.01 13.81 -29.02
CA SER A 38 3.80 13.85 -30.24
C SER A 38 4.62 12.58 -30.45
N THR A 39 4.97 12.28 -31.70
CA THR A 39 5.89 11.17 -32.07
C THR A 39 7.35 11.63 -32.05
N GLU A 40 7.68 12.64 -31.24
CA GLU A 40 9.06 13.10 -31.04
C GLU A 40 9.80 12.18 -30.09
N THR A 41 11.08 11.95 -30.39
CA THR A 41 11.95 11.14 -29.53
C THR A 41 12.38 11.91 -28.31
N THR A 42 12.21 11.31 -27.15
CA THR A 42 12.65 11.88 -25.86
C THR A 42 14.15 11.63 -25.63
N PRO A 43 14.82 12.42 -24.77
CA PRO A 43 16.21 12.14 -24.37
C PRO A 43 16.41 10.71 -23.84
N ALA A 44 15.45 10.16 -23.08
CA ALA A 44 15.52 8.80 -22.58
C ALA A 44 15.49 7.73 -23.68
N MET A 45 14.68 7.94 -24.75
CA MET A 45 14.66 7.03 -25.91
C MET A 45 15.98 7.09 -26.66
N ARG A 46 16.56 8.27 -26.83
CA ARG A 46 17.85 8.47 -27.51
C ARG A 46 18.99 7.79 -26.72
N ARG A 47 19.04 7.94 -25.39
CA ARG A 47 20.00 7.23 -24.52
C ARG A 47 19.86 5.71 -24.63
N GLN A 48 18.64 5.20 -24.61
CA GLN A 48 18.39 3.76 -24.76
C GLN A 48 18.95 3.25 -26.07
N LEU A 49 18.69 3.93 -27.20
CA LEU A 49 19.23 3.58 -28.51
C LEU A 49 20.75 3.70 -28.56
N ALA A 50 21.34 4.72 -27.92
CA ALA A 50 22.80 4.87 -27.84
C ALA A 50 23.45 3.68 -27.11
N LEU A 51 22.93 3.29 -25.95
CA LEU A 51 23.44 2.13 -25.21
C LEU A 51 23.26 0.81 -25.98
N GLN A 52 22.13 0.65 -26.67
CA GLN A 52 21.89 -0.52 -27.53
C GLN A 52 22.89 -0.59 -28.69
N ALA A 53 23.15 0.54 -29.35
CA ALA A 53 24.11 0.62 -30.46
C ALA A 53 25.54 0.30 -29.99
N ILE A 54 25.99 0.94 -28.89
CA ILE A 54 27.32 0.71 -28.31
C ILE A 54 27.50 -0.77 -27.91
N ALA A 55 26.48 -1.40 -27.31
CA ALA A 55 26.57 -2.80 -26.93
C ALA A 55 26.68 -3.75 -28.13
N LEU A 56 25.92 -3.49 -29.20
CA LEU A 56 26.03 -4.29 -30.42
C LEU A 56 27.36 -4.11 -31.15
N GLU A 57 27.90 -2.90 -31.14
CA GLU A 57 29.21 -2.62 -31.74
C GLU A 57 30.32 -3.35 -30.98
N GLU A 58 30.25 -3.40 -29.62
CA GLU A 58 31.19 -4.21 -28.82
C GLU A 58 31.04 -5.72 -29.13
N MET A 59 29.83 -6.18 -29.43
CA MET A 59 29.58 -7.55 -29.85
C MET A 59 30.02 -7.85 -31.28
N GLY A 60 30.61 -6.87 -31.98
CA GLY A 60 31.16 -7.01 -33.33
C GLY A 60 30.18 -6.74 -34.48
N HIS A 61 29.03 -6.13 -34.21
CA HIS A 61 28.07 -5.79 -35.25
C HIS A 61 28.29 -4.35 -35.76
N ARG A 62 28.10 -4.13 -37.05
CA ARG A 62 28.04 -2.79 -37.63
C ARG A 62 26.61 -2.26 -37.50
N ILE A 63 26.44 -1.02 -37.06
CA ILE A 63 25.13 -0.38 -36.92
C ILE A 63 24.94 0.60 -38.08
N SER A 64 23.90 0.39 -38.89
CA SER A 64 23.55 1.25 -40.03
C SER A 64 22.61 2.40 -39.65
N GLY A 65 21.98 2.31 -38.49
CA GLY A 65 21.05 3.34 -37.98
C GLY A 65 20.16 2.86 -36.87
N THR A 66 19.43 3.81 -36.29
CA THR A 66 18.51 3.56 -35.17
C THR A 66 17.17 4.24 -35.45
N ASP A 67 16.07 3.59 -35.09
CA ASP A 67 14.72 4.11 -35.26
C ASP A 67 13.87 3.87 -34.00
N VAL A 68 12.88 4.74 -33.81
CA VAL A 68 11.77 4.49 -32.88
C VAL A 68 10.49 4.24 -33.66
N PHE A 69 9.83 3.14 -33.40
CA PHE A 69 8.52 2.81 -33.96
C PHE A 69 7.42 3.07 -32.94
N PHE A 70 6.63 4.09 -33.17
CA PHE A 70 5.48 4.45 -32.33
C PHE A 70 4.28 3.59 -32.69
N THR A 71 4.03 2.52 -31.96
CA THR A 71 3.01 1.53 -32.27
C THR A 71 1.59 2.09 -32.30
N THR A 72 1.27 3.03 -31.40
CA THR A 72 -0.05 3.65 -31.34
C THR A 72 -0.33 4.55 -32.56
N HIS A 73 0.71 5.13 -33.16
CA HIS A 73 0.60 6.03 -34.31
C HIS A 73 0.97 5.34 -35.64
N ASN A 74 1.40 4.08 -35.58
CA ASN A 74 1.95 3.34 -36.72
C ASN A 74 3.00 4.16 -37.48
N ARG A 75 3.91 4.81 -36.76
CA ARG A 75 4.91 5.72 -37.32
C ARG A 75 6.31 5.33 -36.91
N ARG A 76 7.20 5.24 -37.88
CA ARG A 76 8.64 5.01 -37.70
C ARG A 76 9.37 6.34 -37.80
N VAL A 77 10.23 6.67 -36.85
CA VAL A 77 11.02 7.90 -36.79
C VAL A 77 12.49 7.53 -36.71
N PRO A 78 13.30 7.88 -37.71
CA PRO A 78 14.74 7.66 -37.63
C PRO A 78 15.37 8.59 -36.60
N VAL A 79 16.37 8.04 -35.90
CA VAL A 79 17.09 8.73 -34.83
C VAL A 79 18.57 8.69 -35.14
N GLU A 80 19.14 9.84 -35.49
CA GLU A 80 20.58 10.00 -35.61
C GLU A 80 21.17 10.27 -34.23
N LEU A 81 22.12 9.43 -33.81
CA LEU A 81 22.83 9.53 -32.54
C LEU A 81 24.16 10.24 -32.75
N THR A 82 24.38 11.29 -32.00
CA THR A 82 25.66 12.00 -31.99
C THR A 82 26.68 11.31 -31.08
N ASP A 83 27.98 11.58 -31.33
CA ASP A 83 29.04 11.06 -30.46
C ASP A 83 28.96 11.60 -29.02
N ASP A 84 28.42 12.82 -28.88
CA ASP A 84 28.16 13.41 -27.55
C ASP A 84 27.10 12.63 -26.78
N GLU A 85 25.95 12.33 -27.43
CA GLU A 85 24.89 11.54 -26.81
C GLU A 85 25.36 10.13 -26.41
N ARG A 86 26.22 9.52 -27.21
CA ARG A 86 26.85 8.23 -26.88
C ARG A 86 27.76 8.32 -25.66
N ARG A 87 28.58 9.39 -25.55
CA ARG A 87 29.44 9.61 -24.39
C ARG A 87 28.63 9.90 -23.14
N GLU A 88 27.63 10.75 -23.22
CA GLU A 88 26.72 11.05 -22.11
C GLU A 88 26.01 9.80 -21.59
N ALA A 89 25.54 8.94 -22.49
CA ALA A 89 24.90 7.69 -22.11
C ALA A 89 25.85 6.77 -21.30
N LEU A 90 27.13 6.69 -21.64
CA LEU A 90 28.11 5.92 -20.90
C LEU A 90 28.46 6.55 -19.53
N VAL A 91 28.54 7.88 -19.47
CA VAL A 91 28.72 8.60 -18.21
C VAL A 91 27.56 8.30 -17.26
N GLU A 92 26.31 8.33 -17.73
CA GLU A 92 25.14 8.00 -16.93
C GLU A 92 25.14 6.53 -16.44
N VAL A 93 25.70 5.59 -17.23
CA VAL A 93 25.88 4.21 -16.77
C VAL A 93 26.85 4.16 -15.59
N SER A 94 28.00 4.88 -15.68
CA SER A 94 28.97 4.95 -14.60
C SER A 94 28.37 5.57 -13.34
N GLU A 95 27.71 6.71 -13.47
CA GLU A 95 27.03 7.37 -12.34
C GLU A 95 25.95 6.49 -11.70
N THR A 96 25.19 5.75 -12.53
CA THR A 96 24.17 4.80 -12.04
C THR A 96 24.81 3.67 -11.23
N ARG A 97 25.96 3.14 -11.66
CA ARG A 97 26.71 2.12 -10.93
C ARG A 97 27.21 2.65 -9.60
N ASP A 98 27.78 3.87 -9.59
CA ASP A 98 28.23 4.51 -8.35
C ASP A 98 27.09 4.66 -7.34
N VAL A 99 25.88 4.99 -7.81
CA VAL A 99 24.68 5.06 -6.97
C VAL A 99 24.29 3.68 -6.44
N LEU A 100 24.38 2.62 -7.28
CA LEU A 100 24.03 1.25 -6.88
C LEU A 100 25.03 0.65 -5.87
N GLU A 101 26.29 1.08 -5.92
CA GLU A 101 27.34 0.64 -4.98
C GLU A 101 27.24 1.37 -3.62
N ARG A 102 26.55 2.49 -3.54
CA ARG A 102 26.31 3.22 -2.28
C ARG A 102 25.41 2.40 -1.37
N LEU A 103 25.74 2.35 -0.09
CA LEU A 103 24.90 1.74 0.95
C LEU A 103 23.67 2.61 1.29
N GLU A 104 23.73 3.90 0.98
CA GLU A 104 22.66 4.86 1.21
C GLU A 104 21.91 5.19 -0.08
N PRO A 105 20.57 5.26 -0.04
CA PRO A 105 19.80 5.67 -1.20
C PRO A 105 20.10 7.13 -1.55
N PRO A 106 20.03 7.52 -2.85
CA PRO A 106 20.18 8.90 -3.24
C PRO A 106 19.13 9.80 -2.56
N PRO A 107 19.44 11.06 -2.30
CA PRO A 107 18.48 12.00 -1.72
C PRO A 107 17.24 12.14 -2.61
N ALA A 108 16.10 12.41 -1.97
CA ALA A 108 14.87 12.70 -2.69
C ALA A 108 15.04 13.95 -3.56
N LEU A 109 14.47 13.92 -4.77
CA LEU A 109 14.42 15.09 -5.64
C LEU A 109 13.48 16.14 -5.02
N ALA A 110 13.92 17.37 -4.90
CA ALA A 110 13.11 18.48 -4.42
C ALA A 110 12.29 19.08 -5.57
N ASP A 111 10.97 19.25 -5.37
CA ASP A 111 10.04 19.93 -6.30
C ASP A 111 10.11 19.46 -7.77
N ASP A 112 10.45 18.21 -7.99
CA ASP A 112 10.61 17.66 -9.33
C ASP A 112 9.27 17.17 -9.89
N PRO A 113 8.85 17.67 -11.09
CA PRO A 113 7.59 17.26 -11.71
C PRO A 113 7.50 15.77 -12.03
N ARG A 114 8.62 15.07 -12.11
CA ARG A 114 8.66 13.61 -12.32
C ARG A 114 8.12 12.83 -11.13
N CYS A 115 8.13 13.41 -9.91
CA CYS A 115 7.61 12.77 -8.70
C CYS A 115 6.13 12.42 -8.82
N THR A 116 5.33 13.20 -9.56
CA THR A 116 3.90 12.96 -9.75
C THR A 116 3.59 11.59 -10.39
N GLY A 117 4.47 11.10 -11.27
CA GLY A 117 4.31 9.81 -11.94
C GLY A 117 5.32 8.75 -11.52
N CYS A 118 6.12 9.01 -10.48
CA CYS A 118 7.21 8.14 -10.07
C CYS A 118 6.69 6.95 -9.26
N SER A 119 7.06 5.73 -9.67
CA SER A 119 6.71 4.49 -8.94
C SER A 119 7.37 4.40 -7.56
N HIS A 120 8.44 5.15 -7.32
CA HIS A 120 9.19 5.16 -6.07
C HIS A 120 8.81 6.33 -5.14
N VAL A 121 7.87 7.19 -5.51
CA VAL A 121 7.47 8.33 -4.68
C VAL A 121 7.05 7.90 -3.26
N SER A 122 6.42 6.74 -3.14
CA SER A 122 6.03 6.14 -1.85
C SER A 122 7.21 5.66 -1.00
N LEU A 123 8.36 5.43 -1.60
CA LEU A 123 9.58 5.04 -0.92
C LEU A 123 10.45 6.26 -0.61
N CYS A 124 10.49 7.18 -1.55
CA CYS A 124 11.30 8.38 -1.51
C CYS A 124 10.73 9.43 -0.56
N LEU A 125 9.39 9.57 -0.50
CA LEU A 125 8.66 10.54 0.32
C LEU A 125 9.30 11.95 0.26
N PRO A 126 9.43 12.56 -0.94
CA PRO A 126 10.20 13.80 -1.09
C PRO A 126 9.63 14.97 -0.30
N ASP A 127 8.30 15.00 -0.11
CA ASP A 127 7.62 16.10 0.62
C ASP A 127 7.61 15.87 2.13
N GLU A 128 7.55 14.61 2.56
CA GLU A 128 7.55 14.23 3.97
C GLU A 128 8.89 14.47 4.67
N ARG A 129 9.96 14.59 3.90
CA ARG A 129 11.33 14.83 4.41
C ARG A 129 11.72 16.32 4.47
N LYS A 130 10.85 17.21 4.00
CA LYS A 130 11.09 18.64 4.08
C LYS A 130 10.64 19.19 5.43
N GLU A 131 11.49 19.97 6.09
CA GLU A 131 11.13 20.73 7.30
C GLU A 131 10.37 22.03 6.97
N GLU A 132 10.40 22.47 5.71
CA GLU A 132 9.76 23.71 5.24
C GLU A 132 8.40 23.43 4.57
N GLU A 133 7.49 24.40 4.63
CA GLU A 133 6.20 24.33 3.95
C GLU A 133 6.38 23.97 2.47
N THR A 134 5.78 22.86 2.04
CA THR A 134 5.83 22.43 0.65
C THR A 134 5.16 23.46 -0.24
N THR A 135 5.93 24.09 -1.11
CA THR A 135 5.45 25.09 -2.09
C THR A 135 4.68 24.45 -3.25
N ARG A 136 4.73 23.14 -3.40
CA ARG A 136 4.13 22.40 -4.52
C ARG A 136 3.33 21.18 -4.04
N ARG A 137 2.04 21.16 -4.40
CA ARG A 137 1.18 19.97 -4.24
C ARG A 137 1.62 18.90 -5.22
N ILE A 138 2.23 17.81 -4.75
CA ILE A 138 2.42 16.60 -5.53
C ILE A 138 1.16 15.76 -5.41
N SER A 139 0.43 15.61 -6.52
CA SER A 139 -0.65 14.62 -6.60
C SER A 139 -0.02 13.25 -6.76
N VAL A 140 0.18 12.55 -5.67
CA VAL A 140 0.60 11.16 -5.68
C VAL A 140 -0.60 10.31 -6.10
N ARG A 141 -0.65 9.92 -7.37
CA ARG A 141 -1.54 8.84 -7.78
C ARG A 141 -1.02 7.57 -7.15
N ASP A 142 -1.92 6.82 -6.51
CA ASP A 142 -1.65 5.41 -6.28
C ASP A 142 -1.23 4.79 -7.62
N PRO A 143 -0.17 3.97 -7.65
CA PRO A 143 0.13 3.22 -8.84
C PRO A 143 -1.15 2.49 -9.27
N ASP A 144 -1.38 2.31 -10.59
CA ASP A 144 -2.58 1.66 -11.18
C ASP A 144 -2.79 0.22 -10.69
N GLY A 145 -2.25 -0.12 -9.55
CA GLY A 145 -2.29 -1.42 -8.91
C GLY A 145 -3.51 -1.61 -8.04
N GLN A 146 -4.04 -2.81 -8.06
CA GLN A 146 -5.21 -3.20 -7.29
C GLN A 146 -4.84 -4.27 -6.27
N VAL A 147 -5.50 -4.24 -5.12
CA VAL A 147 -5.47 -5.36 -4.19
C VAL A 147 -6.46 -6.41 -4.68
N LEU A 148 -5.95 -7.60 -5.00
CA LEU A 148 -6.78 -8.72 -5.46
C LEU A 148 -7.30 -9.51 -4.26
N HIS A 149 -8.59 -9.40 -3.97
CA HIS A 149 -9.27 -10.20 -2.95
C HIS A 149 -9.81 -11.50 -3.56
N LEU A 150 -9.23 -12.62 -3.18
CA LEU A 150 -9.70 -13.96 -3.55
C LEU A 150 -10.66 -14.44 -2.44
N ALA A 151 -11.96 -14.15 -2.60
CA ALA A 151 -12.98 -14.34 -1.57
C ALA A 151 -14.04 -15.40 -1.92
N THR A 152 -13.99 -15.98 -3.11
CA THR A 152 -14.91 -17.07 -3.51
C THR A 152 -14.35 -18.40 -3.02
N TYR A 153 -15.05 -19.05 -2.09
CA TYR A 153 -14.68 -20.35 -1.53
C TYR A 153 -14.53 -21.42 -2.61
N GLY A 154 -13.42 -22.16 -2.55
CA GLY A 154 -13.11 -23.22 -3.54
C GLY A 154 -12.68 -22.68 -4.91
N SER A 155 -12.38 -21.38 -5.02
CA SER A 155 -11.78 -20.85 -6.24
C SER A 155 -10.28 -21.16 -6.32
N TYR A 156 -9.73 -21.05 -7.53
CA TYR A 156 -8.36 -21.41 -7.87
C TYR A 156 -7.72 -20.27 -8.66
N ALA A 157 -6.58 -19.78 -8.19
CA ALA A 157 -5.83 -18.71 -8.83
C ALA A 157 -4.53 -19.24 -9.46
N SER A 158 -4.29 -18.91 -10.71
CA SER A 158 -3.13 -19.33 -11.49
C SER A 158 -2.56 -18.20 -12.33
N LEU A 159 -1.33 -18.36 -12.80
CA LEU A 159 -0.69 -17.45 -13.74
C LEU A 159 -0.76 -18.06 -15.16
N ARG A 160 -1.29 -17.30 -16.12
CA ARG A 160 -1.30 -17.68 -17.54
C ARG A 160 -1.03 -16.46 -18.41
N SER A 161 -0.02 -16.54 -19.27
CA SER A 161 0.35 -15.46 -20.21
C SER A 161 0.46 -14.07 -19.55
N GLY A 162 1.16 -13.96 -18.42
CA GLY A 162 1.34 -12.71 -17.69
C GLY A 162 0.09 -12.19 -16.96
N ARG A 163 -0.95 -13.01 -16.85
CA ARG A 163 -2.22 -12.62 -16.20
C ARG A 163 -2.55 -13.57 -15.05
N VAL A 164 -3.01 -13.00 -13.94
CA VAL A 164 -3.61 -13.77 -12.85
C VAL A 164 -5.02 -14.14 -13.26
N ARG A 165 -5.26 -15.44 -13.41
CA ARG A 165 -6.56 -16.01 -13.75
C ARG A 165 -7.16 -16.67 -12.53
N VAL A 166 -8.40 -16.30 -12.19
CA VAL A 166 -9.17 -16.88 -11.10
C VAL A 166 -10.32 -17.67 -11.66
N THR A 167 -10.44 -18.94 -11.25
CA THR A 167 -11.50 -19.86 -11.73
C THR A 167 -12.25 -20.46 -10.55
N HIS A 168 -13.50 -20.82 -10.75
CA HIS A 168 -14.32 -21.56 -9.79
C HIS A 168 -15.17 -22.59 -10.55
N LYS A 169 -15.09 -23.87 -10.17
CA LYS A 169 -15.81 -24.97 -10.84
C LYS A 169 -15.63 -25.01 -12.36
N GLY A 170 -14.44 -24.66 -12.84
CA GLY A 170 -14.10 -24.62 -14.26
C GLY A 170 -14.44 -23.33 -14.99
N GLU A 171 -15.24 -22.45 -14.42
CA GLU A 171 -15.59 -21.14 -14.98
C GLU A 171 -14.58 -20.07 -14.58
N GLU A 172 -14.28 -19.14 -15.48
CA GLU A 172 -13.42 -18.00 -15.21
C GLU A 172 -14.20 -16.89 -14.50
N LEU A 173 -13.78 -16.57 -13.26
CA LEU A 173 -14.37 -15.47 -12.50
C LEU A 173 -13.78 -14.12 -12.90
N THR A 174 -12.46 -14.07 -13.12
CA THR A 174 -11.75 -12.85 -13.51
C THR A 174 -10.35 -13.19 -14.04
N THR A 175 -9.81 -12.24 -14.82
CA THR A 175 -8.44 -12.30 -15.28
C THR A 175 -7.83 -10.90 -15.28
N ILE A 176 -6.69 -10.72 -14.60
CA ILE A 176 -6.07 -9.42 -14.33
C ILE A 176 -4.60 -9.48 -14.76
N PRO A 177 -4.06 -8.49 -15.50
CA PRO A 177 -2.61 -8.39 -15.72
C PRO A 177 -1.86 -8.39 -14.40
N ILE A 178 -0.81 -9.19 -14.27
CA ILE A 178 -0.06 -9.31 -13.01
C ILE A 178 0.60 -7.99 -12.61
N GLU A 179 0.92 -7.13 -13.57
CA GLU A 179 1.49 -5.80 -13.37
C GLU A 179 0.55 -4.85 -12.62
N ARG A 180 -0.77 -5.12 -12.67
CA ARG A 180 -1.79 -4.35 -11.95
C ARG A 180 -2.06 -4.86 -10.54
N VAL A 181 -1.42 -5.95 -10.12
CA VAL A 181 -1.63 -6.53 -8.80
C VAL A 181 -0.60 -5.98 -7.82
N GLN A 182 -1.05 -5.19 -6.84
CA GLN A 182 -0.21 -4.65 -5.75
C GLN A 182 -0.08 -5.61 -4.57
N ALA A 183 -1.14 -6.35 -4.28
CA ALA A 183 -1.18 -7.34 -3.22
C ALA A 183 -2.28 -8.37 -3.51
N VAL A 184 -2.15 -9.55 -2.94
CA VAL A 184 -3.18 -10.58 -2.99
C VAL A 184 -3.65 -10.89 -1.57
N VAL A 185 -4.96 -10.88 -1.34
CA VAL A 185 -5.57 -11.28 -0.06
C VAL A 185 -6.46 -12.50 -0.30
N VAL A 186 -6.09 -13.60 0.32
CA VAL A 186 -6.77 -14.90 0.20
C VAL A 186 -7.71 -15.09 1.38
N HIS A 187 -9.01 -15.23 1.14
CA HIS A 187 -10.03 -15.38 2.17
C HIS A 187 -10.54 -16.82 2.25
N GLY A 188 -10.13 -17.51 3.29
CA GLY A 188 -10.56 -18.88 3.53
C GLY A 188 -9.92 -19.90 2.57
N ASN A 189 -10.70 -20.86 2.09
CA ASN A 189 -10.22 -21.96 1.26
C ASN A 189 -10.21 -21.56 -0.22
N VAL A 190 -9.10 -20.98 -0.65
CA VAL A 190 -8.80 -20.63 -2.04
C VAL A 190 -7.39 -21.13 -2.36
N ASP A 191 -7.22 -21.80 -3.47
CA ASP A 191 -5.94 -22.36 -3.89
C ASP A 191 -5.18 -21.39 -4.79
N LEU A 192 -3.87 -21.26 -4.54
CA LEU A 192 -2.94 -20.56 -5.42
C LEU A 192 -1.92 -21.55 -5.97
N THR A 193 -1.66 -21.48 -7.28
CA THR A 193 -0.56 -22.28 -7.84
C THR A 193 0.78 -21.80 -7.30
N SER A 194 1.70 -22.73 -7.09
CA SER A 194 3.09 -22.41 -6.72
C SER A 194 3.78 -21.51 -7.76
N GLY A 195 3.40 -21.64 -9.05
CA GLY A 195 3.88 -20.79 -10.13
C GLY A 195 3.43 -19.35 -9.98
N LEU A 196 2.15 -19.12 -9.67
CA LEU A 196 1.62 -17.77 -9.38
C LEU A 196 2.29 -17.20 -8.13
N LEU A 197 2.35 -17.95 -7.02
CA LEU A 197 2.96 -17.49 -5.77
C LEU A 197 4.42 -17.08 -5.98
N ARG A 198 5.20 -17.89 -6.66
CA ARG A 198 6.61 -17.61 -6.97
C ARG A 198 6.77 -16.34 -7.79
N GLU A 199 5.94 -16.12 -8.81
CA GLU A 199 5.99 -14.89 -9.62
C GLU A 199 5.57 -13.64 -8.82
N LEU A 200 4.56 -13.74 -7.94
CA LEU A 200 4.17 -12.65 -7.05
C LEU A 200 5.33 -12.27 -6.11
N LEU A 201 5.99 -13.25 -5.50
CA LEU A 201 7.14 -13.02 -4.63
C LEU A 201 8.34 -12.43 -5.39
N TRP A 202 8.60 -12.90 -6.61
CA TRP A 202 9.64 -12.35 -7.47
C TRP A 202 9.42 -10.86 -7.78
N ARG A 203 8.15 -10.48 -8.00
CA ARG A 203 7.71 -9.09 -8.22
C ARG A 203 7.57 -8.29 -6.92
N ARG A 204 7.88 -8.87 -5.76
CA ARG A 204 7.67 -8.28 -4.43
C ARG A 204 6.22 -7.95 -4.11
N VAL A 205 5.28 -8.63 -4.76
CA VAL A 205 3.85 -8.53 -4.48
C VAL A 205 3.52 -9.42 -3.27
N PRO A 206 3.11 -8.85 -2.13
CA PRO A 206 2.82 -9.63 -0.93
C PRO A 206 1.51 -10.40 -1.08
N VAL A 207 1.48 -11.58 -0.46
CA VAL A 207 0.27 -12.41 -0.38
C VAL A 207 -0.10 -12.61 1.08
N ALA A 208 -1.31 -12.23 1.46
CA ALA A 208 -1.85 -12.41 2.81
C ALA A 208 -2.94 -13.50 2.81
N TRP A 209 -2.88 -14.41 3.76
CA TRP A 209 -3.93 -15.42 3.99
C TRP A 209 -4.76 -15.02 5.19
N CYS A 210 -6.07 -14.96 4.98
CA CYS A 210 -7.06 -14.74 6.02
C CYS A 210 -7.94 -15.98 6.20
N SER A 211 -8.36 -16.24 7.42
CA SER A 211 -9.41 -17.24 7.68
C SER A 211 -10.74 -16.80 7.04
N SER A 212 -11.72 -17.70 6.98
CA SER A 212 -13.08 -17.36 6.52
C SER A 212 -13.75 -16.23 7.35
N SER A 213 -13.30 -16.03 8.59
CA SER A 213 -13.73 -14.92 9.46
C SER A 213 -12.90 -13.64 9.31
N GLY A 214 -12.01 -13.58 8.32
CA GLY A 214 -11.17 -12.41 8.04
C GLY A 214 -9.89 -12.31 8.87
N ARG A 215 -9.67 -13.19 9.86
CA ARG A 215 -8.47 -13.15 10.68
C ARG A 215 -7.23 -13.45 9.82
N LEU A 216 -6.24 -12.56 9.85
CA LEU A 216 -4.94 -12.79 9.25
C LEU A 216 -4.30 -14.05 9.87
N VAL A 217 -3.96 -15.03 9.02
CA VAL A 217 -3.33 -16.30 9.38
C VAL A 217 -1.82 -16.21 9.15
N GLY A 218 -1.42 -15.59 8.04
CA GLY A 218 -0.03 -15.44 7.65
C GLY A 218 0.11 -14.67 6.35
N PHE A 219 1.33 -14.41 5.98
CA PHE A 219 1.65 -13.77 4.70
C PHE A 219 2.95 -14.31 4.11
N ALA A 220 3.08 -14.21 2.80
CA ALA A 220 4.32 -14.47 2.09
C ALA A 220 4.82 -13.17 1.47
N THR A 221 6.11 -12.90 1.68
CA THR A 221 6.83 -11.75 1.13
C THR A 221 8.14 -12.19 0.51
N SER A 222 8.71 -11.38 -0.38
CA SER A 222 10.05 -11.61 -0.90
C SER A 222 11.08 -11.62 0.24
N THR A 223 12.14 -12.38 0.07
CA THR A 223 13.28 -12.40 1.01
C THR A 223 14.10 -11.11 0.99
N SER A 224 14.01 -10.34 -0.10
CA SER A 224 14.66 -9.03 -0.19
C SER A 224 13.83 -8.00 0.61
N SER A 225 14.34 -7.62 1.78
CA SER A 225 13.73 -6.60 2.63
C SER A 225 14.68 -5.41 2.77
N PRO A 226 14.19 -4.17 2.58
CA PRO A 226 15.00 -2.97 2.80
C PRO A 226 15.25 -2.73 4.30
N ASN A 227 16.20 -1.83 4.61
CA ASN A 227 16.37 -1.21 5.93
C ASN A 227 16.67 -2.18 7.09
N GLY A 228 17.64 -3.07 6.93
CA GLY A 228 18.05 -4.00 8.00
C GLY A 228 18.50 -3.30 9.30
N ALA A 229 19.24 -2.19 9.20
CA ALA A 229 19.67 -1.39 10.36
C ALA A 229 18.49 -0.79 11.12
N ALA A 230 17.48 -0.27 10.42
CA ALA A 230 16.26 0.28 11.04
C ALA A 230 15.46 -0.79 11.76
N ARG A 231 15.47 -2.04 11.29
CA ARG A 231 14.83 -3.16 11.99
C ARG A 231 15.52 -3.47 13.31
N VAL A 232 16.86 -3.44 13.36
CA VAL A 232 17.60 -3.59 14.62
C VAL A 232 17.24 -2.44 15.57
N ALA A 233 17.27 -1.19 15.11
CA ALA A 233 16.86 -0.03 15.91
C ALA A 233 15.40 -0.15 16.41
N GLN A 234 14.49 -0.68 15.60
CA GLN A 234 13.11 -0.93 16.00
C GLN A 234 13.02 -1.91 17.17
N HIS A 235 13.74 -3.04 17.12
CA HIS A 235 13.69 -4.04 18.19
C HIS A 235 14.25 -3.47 19.49
N VAL A 236 15.36 -2.70 19.45
CA VAL A 236 15.91 -2.01 20.61
C VAL A 236 14.87 -1.02 21.16
N ALA A 237 14.33 -0.15 20.31
CA ALA A 237 13.32 0.84 20.71
C ALA A 237 12.03 0.20 21.27
N SER A 238 11.61 -0.94 20.72
CA SER A 238 10.45 -1.71 21.22
C SER A 238 10.71 -2.29 22.61
N ALA A 239 11.94 -2.74 22.89
CA ALA A 239 12.33 -3.27 24.19
C ALA A 239 12.46 -2.17 25.25
N GLU A 240 13.00 -1.02 24.89
CA GLU A 240 13.16 0.16 25.77
C GLU A 240 11.82 0.91 26.01
N GLY A 241 10.90 0.81 25.05
CA GLY A 241 9.66 1.58 25.03
C GLY A 241 9.85 2.94 24.37
N ARG A 242 8.79 3.43 23.70
CA ARG A 242 8.73 4.75 23.05
C ARG A 242 7.37 5.38 23.35
N ILE A 243 7.26 5.98 24.50
CA ILE A 243 5.98 6.55 24.99
C ILE A 243 5.45 7.65 24.07
N GLU A 244 6.32 8.38 23.38
CA GLU A 244 5.96 9.40 22.42
C GLU A 244 5.17 8.84 21.21
N LEU A 245 5.53 7.64 20.72
CA LEU A 245 4.76 6.95 19.67
C LEU A 245 3.39 6.51 20.20
N VAL A 246 3.36 5.96 21.42
CA VAL A 246 2.12 5.53 22.08
C VAL A 246 1.14 6.68 22.24
N ARG A 247 1.62 7.86 22.67
CA ARG A 247 0.81 9.08 22.80
C ARG A 247 0.18 9.49 21.47
N GLU A 248 0.94 9.43 20.40
CA GLU A 248 0.45 9.83 19.09
C GLU A 248 -0.57 8.83 18.50
N PHE A 249 -0.30 7.52 18.54
CA PHE A 249 -1.25 6.50 18.09
C PHE A 249 -2.58 6.60 18.83
N LEU A 250 -2.52 6.66 20.16
CA LEU A 250 -3.71 6.68 20.99
C LEU A 250 -4.44 8.02 20.93
N GLY A 251 -3.69 9.15 20.97
CA GLY A 251 -4.26 10.48 20.86
C GLY A 251 -5.01 10.70 19.54
N ALA A 252 -4.43 10.23 18.43
CA ALA A 252 -5.07 10.28 17.12
C ALA A 252 -6.32 9.38 17.04
N LYS A 253 -6.25 8.14 17.56
CA LYS A 253 -7.41 7.25 17.66
C LYS A 253 -8.59 7.92 18.35
N ILE A 254 -8.38 8.43 19.57
CA ILE A 254 -9.46 9.02 20.37
C ILE A 254 -10.00 10.30 19.72
N HIS A 255 -9.11 11.12 19.12
CA HIS A 255 -9.53 12.29 18.36
C HIS A 255 -10.46 11.90 17.20
N ASN A 256 -10.07 10.88 16.44
CA ASN A 256 -10.82 10.39 15.28
C ASN A 256 -12.15 9.74 15.68
N GLN A 257 -12.21 9.06 16.84
CA GLN A 257 -13.45 8.56 17.44
C GLN A 257 -14.42 9.73 17.77
N ALA A 258 -13.91 10.78 18.40
CA ALA A 258 -14.70 11.97 18.68
C ALA A 258 -15.22 12.63 17.39
N THR A 259 -14.39 12.66 16.34
CA THR A 259 -14.79 13.24 15.05
C THR A 259 -15.87 12.41 14.37
N LEU A 260 -15.78 11.07 14.39
CA LEU A 260 -16.79 10.19 13.79
C LEU A 260 -18.14 10.34 14.51
N LEU A 261 -18.13 10.35 15.86
CA LEU A 261 -19.35 10.58 16.66
C LEU A 261 -19.96 11.96 16.40
N ARG A 262 -19.13 13.01 16.29
CA ARG A 262 -19.63 14.37 16.00
C ARG A 262 -20.35 14.44 14.65
N ARG A 263 -19.91 13.65 13.65
CA ARG A 263 -20.46 13.67 12.29
C ARG A 263 -21.74 12.86 12.15
N HIS A 264 -21.89 11.81 12.94
CA HIS A 264 -22.92 10.79 12.70
C HIS A 264 -23.79 10.50 13.92
N GLY A 265 -23.38 10.92 15.13
CA GLY A 265 -24.11 10.66 16.37
C GLY A 265 -24.63 11.95 17.01
N GLU A 266 -25.66 11.82 17.81
CA GLU A 266 -26.29 12.94 18.57
C GLU A 266 -25.87 12.91 20.05
N VAL A 267 -24.54 12.91 20.31
CA VAL A 267 -23.96 12.73 21.65
C VAL A 267 -22.87 13.76 21.97
N PRO A 268 -23.19 15.08 22.04
CA PRO A 268 -22.20 16.14 22.18
C PRO A 268 -21.36 16.03 23.46
N GLU A 269 -21.93 15.54 24.55
CA GLU A 269 -21.21 15.33 25.83
C GLU A 269 -20.15 14.24 25.69
N THR A 270 -20.48 13.13 25.03
CA THR A 270 -19.52 12.05 24.72
C THR A 270 -18.40 12.55 23.83
N VAL A 271 -18.71 13.36 22.82
CA VAL A 271 -17.70 13.99 21.95
C VAL A 271 -16.76 14.89 22.76
N SER A 272 -17.30 15.70 23.67
CA SER A 272 -16.51 16.58 24.54
C SER A 272 -15.61 15.78 25.49
N ARG A 273 -16.13 14.70 26.07
CA ARG A 273 -15.37 13.75 26.90
C ARG A 273 -14.21 13.11 26.13
N LEU A 274 -14.47 12.59 24.93
CA LEU A 274 -13.43 11.99 24.08
C LEU A 274 -12.35 13.00 23.71
N ARG A 275 -12.71 14.25 23.41
CA ARG A 275 -11.72 15.32 23.15
C ARG A 275 -10.86 15.62 24.36
N ALA A 276 -11.43 15.59 25.56
CA ALA A 276 -10.67 15.76 26.80
C ALA A 276 -9.70 14.58 27.01
N LEU A 277 -10.17 13.34 26.83
CA LEU A 277 -9.33 12.13 26.92
C LEU A 277 -8.21 12.14 25.86
N SER A 278 -8.49 12.57 24.62
CA SER A 278 -7.45 12.70 23.59
C SER A 278 -6.33 13.67 23.99
N ARG A 279 -6.67 14.79 24.65
CA ARG A 279 -5.68 15.74 25.16
C ARG A 279 -4.89 15.18 26.34
N SER A 280 -5.53 14.45 27.26
CA SER A 280 -4.85 13.88 28.44
C SER A 280 -3.79 12.82 28.08
N VAL A 281 -3.91 12.18 26.90
CA VAL A 281 -2.90 11.24 26.40
C VAL A 281 -1.51 11.88 26.29
N ALA A 282 -1.42 13.18 26.00
CA ALA A 282 -0.14 13.88 25.87
C ALA A 282 0.70 13.87 27.17
N GLY A 283 0.06 13.78 28.33
CA GLY A 283 0.73 13.73 29.64
C GLY A 283 1.02 12.32 30.16
N VAL A 284 0.72 11.26 29.40
CA VAL A 284 0.94 9.89 29.84
C VAL A 284 2.44 9.55 29.84
N GLU A 285 2.96 9.03 30.94
CA GLU A 285 4.37 8.64 31.06
C GLU A 285 4.60 7.12 30.95
N ARG A 286 3.57 6.32 31.23
CA ARG A 286 3.67 4.86 31.21
C ARG A 286 2.60 4.25 30.31
N VAL A 287 2.94 3.19 29.60
CA VAL A 287 2.02 2.47 28.70
C VAL A 287 0.78 1.96 29.44
N GLN A 288 0.92 1.57 30.72
CA GLN A 288 -0.21 1.11 31.54
C GLN A 288 -1.26 2.21 31.75
N ASP A 289 -0.83 3.44 31.93
CA ASP A 289 -1.74 4.58 32.10
C ASP A 289 -2.46 4.90 30.77
N ALA A 290 -1.76 4.71 29.64
CA ALA A 290 -2.34 4.82 28.30
C ALA A 290 -3.51 3.83 28.11
N PHE A 291 -3.39 2.59 28.54
CA PHE A 291 -4.48 1.60 28.49
C PHE A 291 -5.70 2.00 29.31
N GLY A 292 -5.51 2.66 30.45
CA GLY A 292 -6.61 3.19 31.25
C GLY A 292 -7.43 4.23 30.48
N ILE A 293 -6.75 5.17 29.84
CA ILE A 293 -7.39 6.21 29.00
C ILE A 293 -8.05 5.56 27.77
N GLU A 294 -7.38 4.61 27.14
CA GLU A 294 -7.94 3.86 25.99
C GLU A 294 -9.25 3.16 26.36
N GLY A 295 -9.28 2.44 27.48
CA GLY A 295 -10.47 1.76 27.97
C GLY A 295 -11.63 2.70 28.23
N ALA A 296 -11.36 3.84 28.90
CA ALA A 296 -12.37 4.87 29.15
C ALA A 296 -12.90 5.49 27.85
N ALA A 297 -12.01 5.75 26.89
CA ALA A 297 -12.39 6.27 25.57
C ALA A 297 -13.18 5.25 24.76
N ALA A 298 -12.77 4.00 24.72
CA ALA A 298 -13.48 2.93 24.02
C ALA A 298 -14.89 2.72 24.58
N SER A 299 -15.04 2.69 25.90
CA SER A 299 -16.34 2.59 26.55
C SER A 299 -17.28 3.76 26.17
N ALA A 300 -16.80 4.99 26.27
CA ALA A 300 -17.57 6.17 25.88
C ALA A 300 -17.92 6.16 24.38
N TYR A 301 -16.96 5.84 23.54
CA TYR A 301 -17.13 5.77 22.09
C TYR A 301 -18.19 4.76 21.68
N PHE A 302 -18.08 3.49 22.10
CA PHE A 302 -19.02 2.44 21.71
C PHE A 302 -20.40 2.60 22.33
N HIS A 303 -20.51 3.33 23.44
CA HIS A 303 -21.82 3.77 23.95
C HIS A 303 -22.47 4.76 22.97
N GLY A 304 -21.74 5.80 22.55
CA GLY A 304 -22.22 6.77 21.55
C GLY A 304 -22.39 6.18 20.15
N PHE A 305 -21.66 5.13 19.80
CA PHE A 305 -21.74 4.44 18.50
C PHE A 305 -23.15 3.91 18.18
N ARG A 306 -23.93 3.62 19.22
CA ARG A 306 -25.33 3.16 19.10
C ARG A 306 -26.26 4.21 18.49
N THR A 307 -25.91 5.49 18.55
CA THR A 307 -26.75 6.59 18.04
C THR A 307 -26.53 6.90 16.54
N MET A 308 -25.54 6.25 15.91
CA MET A 308 -25.16 6.56 14.52
C MET A 308 -25.93 5.75 13.46
N TRP A 309 -26.91 4.96 13.86
CA TRP A 309 -27.60 4.01 12.97
C TRP A 309 -28.89 4.60 12.43
N SER A 310 -29.09 4.50 11.11
CA SER A 310 -30.35 4.82 10.45
C SER A 310 -31.48 3.87 10.89
N ASN A 311 -32.73 4.28 10.69
CA ASN A 311 -33.88 3.43 11.02
C ASN A 311 -33.85 2.08 10.28
N SER A 312 -33.39 2.07 9.03
CA SER A 312 -33.22 0.84 8.23
C SER A 312 -32.12 -0.08 8.75
N ALA A 313 -31.12 0.46 9.44
CA ALA A 313 -30.01 -0.28 10.00
C ALA A 313 -30.33 -0.93 11.36
N GLN A 314 -31.36 -0.45 12.06
CA GLN A 314 -31.68 -0.88 13.43
C GLN A 314 -31.80 -2.40 13.59
N GLN A 315 -32.40 -3.08 12.63
CA GLN A 315 -32.55 -4.54 12.69
C GLN A 315 -31.23 -5.30 12.66
N VAL A 316 -30.22 -4.75 11.95
CA VAL A 316 -28.90 -5.38 11.84
C VAL A 316 -28.10 -5.22 13.13
N VAL A 317 -28.29 -4.11 13.85
CA VAL A 317 -27.51 -3.73 15.04
C VAL A 317 -28.23 -3.94 16.36
N ALA A 318 -29.47 -4.45 16.34
CA ALA A 318 -30.35 -4.57 17.51
C ALA A 318 -29.73 -5.42 18.63
N ASP A 319 -28.94 -6.42 18.27
CA ASP A 319 -28.29 -7.36 19.19
C ASP A 319 -26.90 -6.89 19.69
N PHE A 320 -26.50 -5.66 19.40
CA PHE A 320 -25.16 -5.14 19.78
C PHE A 320 -25.04 -4.92 21.30
N PRO A 321 -24.26 -5.73 22.02
CA PRO A 321 -24.12 -5.61 23.48
C PRO A 321 -23.13 -4.52 23.90
N GLY A 322 -22.31 -4.07 22.98
CA GLY A 322 -21.10 -3.28 23.13
C GLY A 322 -19.94 -3.92 22.38
N ARG A 323 -18.75 -3.30 22.43
CA ARG A 323 -17.61 -3.82 21.67
C ARG A 323 -17.07 -5.12 22.25
N VAL A 324 -17.11 -6.20 21.44
CA VAL A 324 -16.56 -7.53 21.76
C VAL A 324 -15.54 -7.91 20.69
N GLY A 325 -14.28 -8.05 21.08
CA GLY A 325 -13.19 -8.38 20.16
C GLY A 325 -13.13 -9.85 19.76
N ARG A 326 -13.25 -10.76 20.75
CA ARG A 326 -13.19 -12.21 20.54
C ARG A 326 -14.49 -12.86 20.95
N GLY A 327 -14.90 -13.90 20.21
CA GLY A 327 -16.12 -14.61 20.52
C GLY A 327 -17.38 -13.76 20.31
N ALA A 328 -17.36 -12.85 19.33
CA ALA A 328 -18.53 -12.05 18.98
C ALA A 328 -19.69 -12.93 18.52
N THR A 329 -20.85 -12.72 19.12
CA THR A 329 -22.10 -13.44 18.84
C THR A 329 -23.14 -12.56 18.19
N ASP A 330 -22.84 -11.27 18.03
CA ASP A 330 -23.70 -10.27 17.38
C ASP A 330 -23.17 -9.86 16.02
N ARG A 331 -24.04 -9.36 15.17
CA ARG A 331 -23.76 -9.01 13.77
C ARG A 331 -22.79 -7.86 13.64
N LEU A 332 -22.95 -6.83 14.46
CA LEU A 332 -22.13 -5.62 14.37
C LEU A 332 -20.66 -5.89 14.74
N ASN A 333 -20.42 -6.60 15.85
CA ASN A 333 -19.06 -6.98 16.23
C ASN A 333 -18.39 -7.91 15.21
N VAL A 334 -19.16 -8.81 14.58
CA VAL A 334 -18.63 -9.66 13.50
C VAL A 334 -18.18 -8.81 12.29
N CYS A 335 -18.96 -7.80 11.89
CA CYS A 335 -18.56 -6.86 10.84
C CYS A 335 -17.31 -6.05 11.23
N LEU A 336 -17.30 -5.47 12.45
CA LEU A 336 -16.15 -4.71 12.94
C LEU A 336 -14.89 -5.57 13.01
N ASN A 337 -14.98 -6.80 13.54
CA ASN A 337 -13.86 -7.71 13.62
C ASN A 337 -13.31 -8.07 12.24
N TYR A 338 -14.20 -8.26 11.26
CA TYR A 338 -13.81 -8.57 9.89
C TYR A 338 -13.05 -7.39 9.24
N VAL A 339 -13.59 -6.18 9.32
CA VAL A 339 -12.96 -5.00 8.71
C VAL A 339 -11.67 -4.60 9.45
N TYR A 340 -11.61 -4.79 10.77
CA TYR A 340 -10.35 -4.62 11.52
C TYR A 340 -9.28 -5.61 11.09
N ALA A 341 -9.65 -6.83 10.72
CA ALA A 341 -8.70 -7.79 10.21
C ALA A 341 -8.16 -7.40 8.82
N LEU A 342 -9.00 -6.83 7.94
CA LEU A 342 -8.56 -6.26 6.67
C LEU A 342 -7.56 -5.11 6.89
N LEU A 343 -7.89 -4.19 7.79
CA LEU A 343 -7.01 -3.05 8.12
C LEU A 343 -5.69 -3.52 8.76
N THR A 344 -5.72 -4.54 9.62
CA THR A 344 -4.49 -5.15 10.17
C THR A 344 -3.61 -5.73 9.05
N GLY A 345 -4.21 -6.37 8.05
CA GLY A 345 -3.50 -6.88 6.87
C GLY A 345 -2.80 -5.77 6.08
N ASP A 346 -3.50 -4.67 5.81
CA ASP A 346 -2.92 -3.53 5.11
C ASP A 346 -1.83 -2.81 5.93
N ALA A 347 -2.03 -2.65 7.25
CA ALA A 347 -1.01 -2.11 8.15
C ALA A 347 0.25 -3.01 8.18
N THR A 348 0.07 -4.33 8.27
CA THR A 348 1.17 -5.30 8.20
C THR A 348 1.93 -5.16 6.88
N ARG A 349 1.22 -5.06 5.76
CA ARG A 349 1.82 -4.86 4.44
C ARG A 349 2.63 -3.57 4.35
N ALA A 350 2.10 -2.45 4.84
CA ALA A 350 2.77 -1.16 4.85
C ALA A 350 4.07 -1.19 5.67
N ILE A 351 4.04 -1.82 6.84
CA ILE A 351 5.20 -1.98 7.74
C ILE A 351 6.28 -2.84 7.07
N VAL A 352 5.90 -3.98 6.51
CA VAL A 352 6.84 -4.89 5.82
C VAL A 352 7.46 -4.22 4.59
N ALA A 353 6.67 -3.44 3.83
CA ALA A 353 7.17 -2.68 2.68
C ALA A 353 8.23 -1.63 3.08
N CYS A 354 8.16 -1.10 4.30
CA CYS A 354 9.18 -0.21 4.87
C CYS A 354 10.40 -0.96 5.43
N GLY A 355 10.37 -2.29 5.48
CA GLY A 355 11.44 -3.11 6.05
C GLY A 355 11.39 -3.24 7.58
N LEU A 356 10.30 -2.78 8.22
CA LEU A 356 10.08 -2.94 9.65
C LEU A 356 9.43 -4.30 9.97
N ASP A 357 9.57 -4.73 11.24
CA ASP A 357 8.93 -5.93 11.75
C ASP A 357 7.52 -5.60 12.29
N PRO A 358 6.45 -6.19 11.76
CA PRO A 358 5.09 -5.94 12.24
C PRO A 358 4.84 -6.42 13.67
N HIS A 359 5.70 -7.26 14.24
CA HIS A 359 5.54 -7.81 15.60
C HIS A 359 6.21 -6.96 16.68
N ALA A 360 7.18 -6.12 16.35
CA ALA A 360 7.86 -5.24 17.30
C ALA A 360 7.13 -3.90 17.44
N GLY A 361 6.13 -3.84 18.34
CA GLY A 361 5.29 -2.67 18.63
C GLY A 361 5.72 -1.88 19.87
N PHE A 362 4.96 -0.83 20.18
CA PHE A 362 5.24 0.11 21.27
C PHE A 362 4.07 0.21 22.26
N LEU A 363 2.82 0.19 21.78
CA LEU A 363 1.61 0.18 22.61
C LEU A 363 1.17 -1.25 22.94
N HIS A 364 1.02 -2.09 21.91
CA HIS A 364 0.65 -3.49 22.09
C HIS A 364 1.87 -4.35 22.40
N SER A 365 1.70 -5.29 23.34
CA SER A 365 2.80 -6.21 23.73
C SER A 365 3.20 -7.14 22.60
N SER A 366 4.48 -7.18 22.29
CA SER A 366 5.13 -8.09 21.35
C SER A 366 5.13 -9.56 21.85
N ASN A 367 4.84 -9.80 23.12
CA ASN A 367 4.95 -11.13 23.77
C ASN A 367 3.84 -12.13 23.41
N ARG A 368 2.88 -11.78 22.56
CA ARG A 368 1.68 -12.61 22.32
C ARG A 368 1.52 -13.09 20.88
N ASN A 369 2.58 -13.19 20.09
CA ASN A 369 2.53 -13.63 18.69
C ASN A 369 1.48 -12.84 17.86
N LYS A 370 1.32 -11.55 18.13
CA LYS A 370 0.44 -10.64 17.40
C LYS A 370 1.29 -9.65 16.62
N PRO A 371 0.83 -9.14 15.49
CA PRO A 371 1.53 -8.08 14.77
C PRO A 371 1.38 -6.75 15.53
N ALA A 372 2.14 -6.59 16.64
CA ALA A 372 1.98 -5.51 17.61
C ALA A 372 2.11 -4.12 16.97
N LEU A 373 3.12 -3.87 16.12
CA LEU A 373 3.27 -2.61 15.41
C LEU A 373 2.13 -2.36 14.41
N ALA A 374 1.63 -3.42 13.75
CA ALA A 374 0.48 -3.26 12.87
C ALA A 374 -0.79 -2.89 13.64
N LEU A 375 -0.97 -3.44 14.84
CA LEU A 375 -2.07 -3.05 15.73
C LEU A 375 -1.90 -1.62 16.24
N ASP A 376 -0.67 -1.19 16.55
CA ASP A 376 -0.37 0.18 16.98
C ASP A 376 -0.68 1.19 15.86
N LEU A 377 -0.13 0.94 14.67
CA LEU A 377 -0.28 1.81 13.51
C LEU A 377 -1.75 1.96 13.09
N MET A 378 -2.52 0.86 13.11
CA MET A 378 -3.91 0.91 12.69
C MET A 378 -4.83 1.66 13.66
N GLU A 379 -4.40 1.98 14.89
CA GLU A 379 -5.26 2.63 15.88
C GLU A 379 -5.83 3.96 15.38
N GLU A 380 -5.02 4.79 14.76
CA GLU A 380 -5.47 6.07 14.21
C GLU A 380 -6.41 5.92 12.99
N PHE A 381 -6.33 4.78 12.27
CA PHE A 381 -7.16 4.48 11.11
C PHE A 381 -8.47 3.78 11.47
N ARG A 382 -8.57 3.12 12.62
CA ARG A 382 -9.78 2.37 13.02
C ARG A 382 -11.05 3.19 12.87
N PRO A 383 -11.19 4.40 13.47
CA PRO A 383 -12.44 5.15 13.38
C PRO A 383 -12.73 5.63 11.96
N VAL A 384 -11.72 6.16 11.28
CA VAL A 384 -11.87 6.86 10.01
C VAL A 384 -11.91 5.92 8.79
N VAL A 385 -11.41 4.71 8.93
CA VAL A 385 -11.48 3.67 7.89
C VAL A 385 -12.45 2.57 8.31
N ALA A 386 -12.11 1.78 9.33
CA ALA A 386 -12.83 0.54 9.61
C ALA A 386 -14.24 0.78 10.16
N ASP A 387 -14.39 1.61 11.20
CA ASP A 387 -15.70 1.91 11.79
C ASP A 387 -16.60 2.65 10.80
N SER A 388 -16.02 3.60 10.07
CA SER A 388 -16.70 4.35 9.01
C SER A 388 -17.19 3.45 7.86
N VAL A 389 -16.42 2.41 7.48
CA VAL A 389 -16.82 1.41 6.47
C VAL A 389 -18.00 0.60 6.95
N VAL A 390 -17.94 0.08 8.19
CA VAL A 390 -19.04 -0.72 8.76
C VAL A 390 -20.30 0.13 8.91
N LEU A 391 -20.16 1.36 9.43
CA LEU A 391 -21.25 2.31 9.56
C LEU A 391 -21.92 2.58 8.21
N GLY A 392 -21.13 2.92 7.19
CA GLY A 392 -21.65 3.21 5.84
C GLY A 392 -22.30 1.99 5.20
N ALA A 393 -21.65 0.81 5.25
CA ALA A 393 -22.16 -0.40 4.61
C ALA A 393 -23.51 -0.87 5.20
N ILE A 394 -23.70 -0.72 6.52
CA ILE A 394 -24.97 -1.07 7.17
C ILE A 394 -26.03 0.01 6.94
N ASN A 395 -25.69 1.29 7.13
CA ASN A 395 -26.65 2.39 6.95
C ASN A 395 -27.16 2.52 5.49
N ASN A 396 -26.32 2.19 4.51
CA ASN A 396 -26.67 2.19 3.09
C ASN A 396 -27.37 0.89 2.62
N GLY A 397 -27.56 -0.09 3.53
CA GLY A 397 -28.22 -1.36 3.20
C GLY A 397 -27.38 -2.29 2.31
N GLU A 398 -26.06 -2.07 2.23
CA GLU A 398 -25.14 -2.98 1.53
C GLU A 398 -24.93 -4.29 2.34
N VAL A 399 -24.99 -4.19 3.67
CA VAL A 399 -24.99 -5.32 4.59
C VAL A 399 -26.35 -5.43 5.24
N ARG A 400 -27.04 -6.56 5.03
CA ARG A 400 -28.41 -6.83 5.47
C ARG A 400 -28.48 -8.09 6.34
N LEU A 401 -29.63 -8.31 7.00
CA LEU A 401 -29.85 -9.47 7.89
C LEU A 401 -29.56 -10.81 7.21
N GLU A 402 -29.96 -10.96 5.98
CA GLU A 402 -29.82 -12.19 5.18
C GLU A 402 -28.35 -12.51 4.89
N GLY A 403 -27.45 -11.53 5.07
CA GLY A 403 -26.01 -11.68 4.91
C GLY A 403 -25.34 -12.38 6.09
N PHE A 404 -26.08 -12.81 7.12
CA PHE A 404 -25.54 -13.46 8.31
C PHE A 404 -26.10 -14.86 8.49
N THR A 405 -25.30 -15.73 9.12
CA THR A 405 -25.68 -17.08 9.47
C THR A 405 -25.36 -17.32 10.94
N ASP A 406 -26.37 -17.71 11.71
CA ASP A 406 -26.17 -18.20 13.07
C ASP A 406 -25.83 -19.69 13.04
N LEU A 407 -24.66 -20.05 13.52
CA LEU A 407 -24.24 -21.42 13.69
C LEU A 407 -24.16 -21.75 15.20
N ARG A 408 -25.31 -22.11 15.79
CA ARG A 408 -25.43 -22.50 17.19
C ARG A 408 -24.88 -21.45 18.17
N GLY A 409 -25.32 -20.21 18.01
CA GLY A 409 -24.89 -19.08 18.83
C GLY A 409 -23.56 -18.45 18.42
N SER A 410 -22.97 -18.87 17.29
CA SER A 410 -21.84 -18.22 16.65
C SER A 410 -22.28 -17.50 15.38
N MET A 411 -22.40 -16.18 15.45
CA MET A 411 -22.73 -15.36 14.30
C MET A 411 -21.60 -15.35 13.27
N ARG A 412 -21.91 -15.53 11.99
CA ARG A 412 -20.93 -15.50 10.89
C ARG A 412 -21.41 -14.64 9.73
N LEU A 413 -20.46 -14.04 9.04
CA LEU A 413 -20.68 -13.37 7.75
C LEU A 413 -20.88 -14.41 6.65
N GLY A 414 -22.01 -14.31 5.96
CA GLY A 414 -22.23 -15.01 4.70
C GLY A 414 -21.46 -14.33 3.54
N ASP A 415 -21.46 -14.97 2.38
CA ASP A 415 -20.71 -14.52 1.22
C ASP A 415 -21.12 -13.12 0.74
N SER A 416 -22.41 -12.80 0.74
CA SER A 416 -22.93 -11.51 0.33
C SER A 416 -22.44 -10.36 1.23
N ALA A 417 -22.59 -10.49 2.55
CA ALA A 417 -22.14 -9.49 3.50
C ALA A 417 -20.60 -9.34 3.49
N ARG A 418 -19.86 -10.44 3.35
CA ARG A 418 -18.41 -10.41 3.23
C ARG A 418 -17.95 -9.65 2.00
N LYS A 419 -18.53 -9.93 0.83
CA LYS A 419 -18.23 -9.22 -0.43
C LYS A 419 -18.58 -7.75 -0.34
N ALA A 420 -19.73 -7.41 0.26
CA ALA A 420 -20.16 -6.02 0.47
C ALA A 420 -19.16 -5.26 1.37
N LEU A 421 -18.72 -5.85 2.47
CA LEU A 421 -17.72 -5.24 3.37
C LEU A 421 -16.36 -5.07 2.69
N ILE A 422 -15.89 -6.05 1.90
CA ILE A 422 -14.66 -5.92 1.11
C ILE A 422 -14.78 -4.77 0.12
N ALA A 423 -15.88 -4.69 -0.62
CA ALA A 423 -16.11 -3.64 -1.61
C ALA A 423 -16.17 -2.24 -0.95
N ALA A 424 -16.87 -2.12 0.18
CA ALA A 424 -16.93 -0.88 0.95
C ALA A 424 -15.56 -0.48 1.51
N TYR A 425 -14.79 -1.45 2.01
CA TYR A 425 -13.43 -1.25 2.49
C TYR A 425 -12.50 -0.75 1.37
N GLU A 426 -12.50 -1.40 0.21
CA GLU A 426 -11.69 -1.00 -0.93
C GLU A 426 -12.07 0.41 -1.44
N ARG A 427 -13.35 0.73 -1.53
CA ARG A 427 -13.79 2.10 -1.86
C ARG A 427 -13.21 3.12 -0.86
N ARG A 428 -13.25 2.80 0.45
CA ARG A 428 -12.72 3.68 1.50
C ARG A 428 -11.21 3.83 1.38
N MET A 429 -10.47 2.75 1.21
CA MET A 429 -9.01 2.76 1.10
C MET A 429 -8.52 3.56 -0.12
N ASN A 430 -9.32 3.61 -1.18
CA ASN A 430 -9.03 4.37 -2.40
C ASN A 430 -9.61 5.81 -2.38
N THR A 431 -10.32 6.21 -1.32
CA THR A 431 -10.80 7.58 -1.17
C THR A 431 -9.66 8.51 -0.83
N GLU A 432 -9.54 9.61 -1.56
CA GLU A 432 -8.55 10.65 -1.31
C GLU A 432 -9.00 11.64 -0.22
N PHE A 433 -8.03 12.12 0.53
CA PHE A 433 -8.19 13.22 1.49
C PHE A 433 -6.91 14.08 1.51
N THR A 434 -6.96 15.23 2.16
CA THR A 434 -5.76 16.05 2.38
C THR A 434 -5.04 15.54 3.63
N HIS A 435 -3.79 15.11 3.49
CA HIS A 435 -2.97 14.65 4.62
C HIS A 435 -2.78 15.80 5.61
N PRO A 436 -3.14 15.62 6.91
CA PRO A 436 -3.19 16.75 7.85
C PRO A 436 -1.82 17.32 8.23
N VAL A 437 -0.76 16.51 8.07
CA VAL A 437 0.62 16.93 8.39
C VAL A 437 1.31 17.52 7.15
N PHE A 438 1.18 16.88 5.99
CA PHE A 438 1.93 17.26 4.79
C PHE A 438 1.13 18.08 3.76
N GLY A 439 -0.17 18.22 3.92
CA GLY A 439 -1.03 19.09 3.10
C GLY A 439 -1.33 18.59 1.69
N TYR A 440 -0.76 17.48 1.21
CA TYR A 440 -1.05 16.94 -0.12
C TYR A 440 -2.24 15.99 -0.15
N ARG A 441 -2.80 15.77 -1.33
CA ARG A 441 -3.88 14.81 -1.58
C ARG A 441 -3.34 13.38 -1.58
N VAL A 442 -3.96 12.50 -0.80
CA VAL A 442 -3.50 11.11 -0.59
C VAL A 442 -4.69 10.19 -0.37
N THR A 443 -4.63 8.95 -0.87
CA THR A 443 -5.61 7.90 -0.50
C THR A 443 -5.34 7.39 0.91
N TRP A 444 -6.36 6.81 1.56
CA TRP A 444 -6.17 6.18 2.88
C TRP A 444 -5.12 5.06 2.84
N ARG A 445 -5.05 4.31 1.74
CA ARG A 445 -4.04 3.27 1.55
C ARG A 445 -2.62 3.85 1.53
N ARG A 446 -2.44 4.93 0.79
CA ARG A 446 -1.15 5.64 0.73
C ARG A 446 -0.79 6.27 2.07
N ALA A 447 -1.76 6.88 2.75
CA ALA A 447 -1.55 7.48 4.08
C ALA A 447 -1.06 6.45 5.10
N LEU A 448 -1.58 5.22 5.06
CA LEU A 448 -1.10 4.12 5.91
C LEU A 448 0.38 3.80 5.66
N GLU A 449 0.82 3.82 4.40
CA GLU A 449 2.22 3.63 4.03
C GLU A 449 3.10 4.82 4.46
N VAL A 450 2.59 6.05 4.34
CA VAL A 450 3.27 7.27 4.84
C VAL A 450 3.50 7.18 6.35
N GLN A 451 2.46 6.80 7.11
CA GLN A 451 2.56 6.67 8.56
C GLN A 451 3.55 5.56 8.98
N ALA A 452 3.60 4.43 8.27
CA ALA A 452 4.61 3.40 8.51
C ALA A 452 6.03 3.93 8.29
N ARG A 453 6.23 4.77 7.27
CA ARG A 453 7.52 5.40 7.01
C ARG A 453 7.86 6.51 8.00
N MET A 454 6.86 7.21 8.55
CA MET A 454 7.13 8.15 9.64
C MET A 454 7.64 7.42 10.88
N VAL A 455 7.12 6.23 11.19
CA VAL A 455 7.69 5.38 12.26
C VAL A 455 9.13 5.02 11.93
N LEU A 456 9.40 4.57 10.70
CA LEU A 456 10.77 4.30 10.24
C LEU A 456 11.68 5.52 10.41
N GLY A 457 11.22 6.70 9.98
CA GLY A 457 11.97 7.94 10.07
C GLY A 457 12.32 8.36 11.50
N VAL A 458 11.42 8.11 12.46
CA VAL A 458 11.73 8.33 13.89
C VAL A 458 12.79 7.35 14.40
N LEU A 459 12.74 6.11 13.94
CA LEU A 459 13.69 5.07 14.35
C LEU A 459 15.09 5.24 13.76
N ASP A 460 15.21 5.74 12.53
CA ASP A 460 16.47 6.01 11.86
C ASP A 460 16.99 7.46 12.05
N GLY A 461 16.22 8.29 12.78
CA GLY A 461 16.57 9.69 13.07
C GLY A 461 16.33 10.67 11.92
N SER A 462 15.76 10.24 10.80
CA SER A 462 15.44 11.13 9.66
C SER A 462 14.17 11.98 9.89
N GLN A 463 13.36 11.63 10.91
CA GLN A 463 12.21 12.39 11.38
C GLN A 463 12.38 12.72 12.87
N SER A 464 12.12 13.97 13.24
CA SER A 464 12.23 14.42 14.63
C SER A 464 11.12 13.85 15.52
N ARG A 465 9.94 13.58 14.95
CA ARG A 465 8.77 13.08 15.69
C ARG A 465 7.79 12.36 14.76
N TYR A 466 7.02 11.48 15.33
CA TYR A 466 5.81 10.93 14.73
C TYR A 466 4.61 11.84 15.01
N VAL A 467 3.75 12.05 14.03
CA VAL A 467 2.49 12.79 14.20
C VAL A 467 1.35 11.95 13.65
N GLY A 468 0.45 11.52 14.51
CA GLY A 468 -0.71 10.72 14.14
C GLY A 468 -1.73 11.50 13.30
N ILE A 469 -2.40 10.83 12.36
CA ILE A 469 -3.45 11.42 11.52
C ILE A 469 -4.66 11.78 12.38
N ARG A 470 -5.02 13.06 12.43
CA ARG A 470 -6.22 13.61 13.10
C ARG A 470 -7.09 14.29 12.06
N VAL A 471 -8.27 13.70 11.77
CA VAL A 471 -9.22 14.29 10.82
C VAL A 471 -10.06 15.37 11.47
N ARG A 472 -10.53 16.35 10.68
CA ARG A 472 -11.35 17.49 11.14
C ARG A 472 -12.85 17.18 11.08
#